data_17af01352179b796dd70420c341f360d
#
_entry.id   17af01352179b796dd70420c341f360d
#
_cell.length_a   1.000
_cell.length_b   1.000
_cell.length_c   1.000
_cell.angle_alpha   90.00
_cell.angle_beta   90.00
_cell.angle_gamma   90.00
#
_symmetry.space_group_name_H-M   'P 1'
#
loop_
_entity.id
_entity.type
_entity.pdbx_description
1 polymer ?
#
loop_
_entity_poly.entity_id
_entity_poly.type
_entity_poly.pdbx_seq_one_letter_code
_entity_poly.pdbx_strand_id
1 'polypeptide(L)'
;MEKYKDKQLSAYERAAALADTLSTEEQAQQLKYDAPAIEKAGLSSYNWWNEGLHGVARAGTATGFPQAIALAAAFDKDMMYRVGEVISTEARAMYNSAAKHGDTDIYKGLTLWAPNINIFRDPRWGRGHETYGEDPYPTSRLGVKFVEGIQGDGPVMKAAACAKHYAVHSGPESLRHEFDAQASMKDMWETYLPAFEALVTEADVEAVMGAYNRTNGEPCCAHKYLMEDVLRGKWKFEGHYTSDCWAIRDFHEHHMVTSTPRQSAAMALNAGC
;
A
#
# COMPACT_ATOMS: atom_id res chain seq x y z
N MET A 1 0.94 -20.16 27.77
CA MET A 1 1.66 -19.40 26.71
C MET A 1 0.64 -18.44 26.10
N GLU A 2 0.98 -17.19 25.94
CA GLU A 2 0.08 -16.20 25.35
C GLU A 2 -0.17 -16.56 23.87
N LYS A 3 -1.46 -16.60 23.47
CA LYS A 3 -1.86 -17.06 22.12
C LYS A 3 -1.11 -16.39 20.98
N TYR A 4 -0.83 -15.09 21.09
CA TYR A 4 -0.11 -14.36 20.05
C TYR A 4 1.36 -14.79 19.87
N LYS A 5 1.94 -15.53 20.84
CA LYS A 5 3.28 -16.13 20.76
C LYS A 5 3.28 -17.54 20.17
N ASP A 6 2.12 -18.14 20.00
CA ASP A 6 1.99 -19.50 19.45
C ASP A 6 2.16 -19.48 17.94
N LYS A 7 3.32 -19.98 17.46
CA LYS A 7 3.66 -20.05 16.05
C LYS A 7 2.84 -21.07 15.25
N GLN A 8 2.01 -21.88 15.92
CA GLN A 8 1.10 -22.82 15.26
C GLN A 8 -0.19 -22.14 14.79
N LEU A 9 -0.52 -20.99 15.37
CA LEU A 9 -1.67 -20.19 14.96
C LEU A 9 -1.31 -19.33 13.72
N SER A 10 -2.32 -19.04 12.92
CA SER A 10 -2.20 -18.12 11.77
C SER A 10 -1.76 -16.72 12.23
N ALA A 11 -1.20 -15.94 11.32
CA ALA A 11 -0.83 -14.55 11.59
C ALA A 11 -2.03 -13.73 12.08
N TYR A 12 -3.21 -13.94 11.48
CA TYR A 12 -4.46 -13.28 11.85
C TYR A 12 -4.88 -13.61 13.29
N GLU A 13 -4.91 -14.90 13.65
CA GLU A 13 -5.27 -15.33 15.01
C GLU A 13 -4.30 -14.78 16.06
N ARG A 14 -3.02 -14.73 15.73
CA ARG A 14 -1.99 -14.15 16.59
C ARG A 14 -2.16 -12.64 16.73
N ALA A 15 -2.42 -11.94 15.64
CA ALA A 15 -2.65 -10.49 15.64
C ALA A 15 -3.91 -10.12 16.44
N ALA A 16 -5.01 -10.83 16.23
CA ALA A 16 -6.24 -10.65 17.02
C ALA A 16 -6.00 -10.86 18.53
N ALA A 17 -5.34 -11.98 18.89
CA ALA A 17 -5.00 -12.26 20.28
C ALA A 17 -4.05 -11.23 20.90
N LEU A 18 -3.15 -10.62 20.09
CA LEU A 18 -2.30 -9.53 20.54
C LEU A 18 -3.12 -8.26 20.77
N ALA A 19 -3.96 -7.88 19.81
CA ALA A 19 -4.82 -6.70 19.90
C ALA A 19 -5.69 -6.72 21.16
N ASP A 20 -6.24 -7.88 21.52
CA ASP A 20 -7.05 -8.06 22.74
C ASP A 20 -6.28 -7.79 24.04
N THR A 21 -4.94 -7.81 24.02
CA THR A 21 -4.10 -7.52 25.20
C THR A 21 -3.71 -6.04 25.32
N LEU A 22 -3.98 -5.25 24.28
CA LEU A 22 -3.60 -3.85 24.20
C LEU A 22 -4.70 -2.92 24.72
N SER A 23 -4.32 -1.84 25.39
CA SER A 23 -5.26 -0.77 25.68
C SER A 23 -5.68 -0.04 24.40
N THR A 24 -6.78 0.69 24.46
CA THR A 24 -7.24 1.50 23.32
C THR A 24 -6.17 2.50 22.85
N GLU A 25 -5.41 3.08 23.79
CA GLU A 25 -4.31 3.99 23.48
C GLU A 25 -3.16 3.27 22.77
N GLU A 26 -2.80 2.08 23.23
CA GLU A 26 -1.78 1.26 22.57
C GLU A 26 -2.21 0.81 21.17
N GLN A 27 -3.48 0.40 21.01
CA GLN A 27 -4.04 0.07 19.69
C GLN A 27 -3.99 1.29 18.75
N ALA A 28 -4.41 2.46 19.24
CA ALA A 28 -4.38 3.70 18.46
C ALA A 28 -2.96 4.09 18.03
N GLN A 29 -1.95 3.87 18.87
CA GLN A 29 -0.55 4.12 18.52
C GLN A 29 -0.04 3.18 17.41
N GLN A 30 -0.56 1.94 17.31
CA GLN A 30 -0.18 1.01 16.24
C GLN A 30 -0.76 1.37 14.87
N LEU A 31 -1.75 2.26 14.79
CA LEU A 31 -2.32 2.76 13.53
C LEU A 31 -1.46 3.85 12.87
N LYS A 32 -0.38 4.29 13.51
CA LYS A 32 0.54 5.28 12.95
C LYS A 32 1.59 4.62 12.06
N TYR A 33 2.10 5.37 11.08
CA TYR A 33 3.20 4.88 10.24
C TYR A 33 4.50 4.59 11.04
N ASP A 34 4.71 5.32 12.15
CA ASP A 34 5.79 5.17 13.12
C ASP A 34 5.29 4.43 14.38
N ALA A 35 4.83 3.19 14.20
CA ALA A 35 4.27 2.38 15.27
C ALA A 35 5.32 2.13 16.38
N PRO A 36 5.06 2.54 17.65
CA PRO A 36 6.01 2.38 18.74
C PRO A 36 6.12 0.92 19.20
N ALA A 37 7.21 0.60 19.90
CA ALA A 37 7.34 -0.68 20.58
C ALA A 37 6.31 -0.83 21.70
N ILE A 38 5.86 -2.08 21.95
CA ILE A 38 5.05 -2.44 23.10
C ILE A 38 5.80 -3.54 23.88
N GLU A 39 6.66 -3.11 24.79
CA GLU A 39 7.61 -3.97 25.50
C GLU A 39 6.92 -5.14 26.23
N LYS A 40 5.79 -4.89 26.91
CA LYS A 40 5.03 -5.93 27.61
C LYS A 40 4.55 -7.06 26.69
N ALA A 41 4.35 -6.75 25.40
CA ALA A 41 3.95 -7.74 24.40
C ALA A 41 5.14 -8.32 23.61
N GLY A 42 6.34 -7.78 23.80
CA GLY A 42 7.53 -8.13 23.03
C GLY A 42 7.44 -7.67 21.57
N LEU A 43 6.63 -6.62 21.30
CA LEU A 43 6.48 -6.04 19.98
C LEU A 43 7.49 -4.90 19.80
N SER A 44 8.36 -5.04 18.81
CA SER A 44 9.33 -3.98 18.44
C SER A 44 8.62 -2.84 17.73
N SER A 45 9.20 -1.62 17.78
CA SER A 45 8.79 -0.52 16.94
C SER A 45 8.95 -0.88 15.46
N TYR A 46 8.06 -0.34 14.63
CA TYR A 46 8.09 -0.58 13.19
C TYR A 46 7.67 0.68 12.44
N ASN A 47 8.37 0.96 11.34
CA ASN A 47 7.98 2.05 10.44
C ASN A 47 7.39 1.47 9.16
N TRP A 48 6.12 1.82 8.90
CA TRP A 48 5.35 1.35 7.76
C TRP A 48 5.68 2.08 6.46
N TRP A 49 6.33 3.25 6.55
CA TRP A 49 6.65 4.08 5.39
C TRP A 49 8.01 3.72 4.79
N ASN A 50 8.00 2.95 3.72
CA ASN A 50 9.20 2.57 3.01
C ASN A 50 8.97 2.62 1.50
N GLU A 51 9.99 3.02 0.76
CA GLU A 51 9.92 3.26 -0.67
C GLU A 51 10.71 2.21 -1.45
N GLY A 52 10.10 1.68 -2.53
CA GLY A 52 10.70 0.63 -3.36
C GLY A 52 10.20 0.64 -4.81
N LEU A 53 9.80 1.79 -5.34
CA LEU A 53 9.19 1.89 -6.66
C LEU A 53 10.10 1.44 -7.81
N HIS A 54 11.36 1.89 -7.80
CA HIS A 54 12.38 1.52 -8.78
C HIS A 54 13.77 1.37 -8.14
N GLY A 55 13.79 0.81 -6.94
CA GLY A 55 14.94 0.62 -6.06
C GLY A 55 14.57 1.00 -4.64
N VAL A 56 15.27 0.45 -3.65
CA VAL A 56 15.09 0.87 -2.25
C VAL A 56 15.51 2.32 -2.13
N ALA A 57 14.62 3.18 -1.62
CA ALA A 57 14.87 4.59 -1.55
C ALA A 57 14.97 5.11 -0.12
N ARG A 58 15.85 6.11 0.04
CA ARG A 58 16.10 6.99 1.18
C ARG A 58 16.78 6.36 2.39
N ALA A 59 16.98 5.03 2.43
CA ALA A 59 17.64 4.37 3.57
C ALA A 59 19.16 4.12 3.36
N GLY A 60 19.73 4.62 2.28
CA GLY A 60 21.14 4.44 1.93
C GLY A 60 21.35 4.27 0.43
N THR A 61 22.46 3.65 0.03
CA THR A 61 22.77 3.35 -1.37
C THR A 61 22.23 1.96 -1.73
N ALA A 62 21.44 1.90 -2.80
CA ALA A 62 20.86 0.68 -3.35
C ALA A 62 20.89 0.72 -4.88
N THR A 63 20.53 -0.38 -5.53
CA THR A 63 20.39 -0.43 -6.99
C THR A 63 19.25 0.49 -7.45
N GLY A 64 19.57 1.46 -8.31
CA GLY A 64 18.59 2.32 -8.96
C GLY A 64 18.20 1.77 -10.34
N PHE A 65 16.94 1.44 -10.52
CA PHE A 65 16.37 1.05 -11.80
C PHE A 65 15.78 2.26 -12.54
N PRO A 66 15.54 2.16 -13.85
CA PRO A 66 14.75 3.18 -14.56
C PRO A 66 13.37 3.38 -13.92
N GLN A 67 12.74 4.52 -14.16
CA GLN A 67 11.36 4.77 -13.72
C GLN A 67 10.41 3.70 -14.25
N ALA A 68 9.32 3.44 -13.51
CA ALA A 68 8.38 2.37 -13.81
C ALA A 68 7.85 2.40 -15.26
N ILE A 69 7.55 3.59 -15.79
CA ILE A 69 7.10 3.76 -17.18
C ILE A 69 8.15 3.29 -18.21
N ALA A 70 9.44 3.49 -17.91
CA ALA A 70 10.52 3.05 -18.79
C ALA A 70 10.75 1.53 -18.67
N LEU A 71 10.61 0.96 -17.47
CA LEU A 71 10.63 -0.50 -17.30
C LEU A 71 9.47 -1.17 -18.04
N ALA A 72 8.27 -0.57 -17.98
CA ALA A 72 7.08 -1.09 -18.66
C ALA A 72 7.23 -1.08 -20.20
N ALA A 73 7.97 -0.12 -20.75
CA ALA A 73 8.23 -0.03 -22.18
C ALA A 73 9.00 -1.24 -22.77
N ALA A 74 9.64 -2.04 -21.92
CA ALA A 74 10.28 -3.29 -22.32
C ALA A 74 9.28 -4.43 -22.59
N PHE A 75 8.05 -4.34 -22.09
CA PHE A 75 7.01 -5.39 -22.12
C PHE A 75 7.50 -6.77 -21.63
N ASP A 76 8.47 -6.77 -20.72
CA ASP A 76 9.11 -7.97 -20.15
C ASP A 76 8.69 -8.20 -18.70
N LYS A 77 7.72 -9.08 -18.51
CA LYS A 77 7.20 -9.45 -17.17
C LYS A 77 8.23 -10.18 -16.31
N ASP A 78 9.11 -10.96 -16.94
CA ASP A 78 10.13 -11.73 -16.20
C ASP A 78 11.25 -10.79 -15.71
N MET A 79 11.56 -9.75 -16.49
CA MET A 79 12.40 -8.65 -16.02
C MET A 79 11.77 -7.94 -14.81
N MET A 80 10.46 -7.67 -14.82
CA MET A 80 9.78 -7.04 -13.69
C MET A 80 9.85 -7.89 -12.41
N TYR A 81 9.71 -9.20 -12.54
CA TYR A 81 9.93 -10.12 -11.41
C TYR A 81 11.34 -9.95 -10.83
N ARG A 82 12.38 -10.02 -11.70
CA ARG A 82 13.78 -9.86 -11.26
C ARG A 82 14.07 -8.50 -10.63
N VAL A 83 13.46 -7.43 -11.14
CA VAL A 83 13.56 -6.08 -10.53
C VAL A 83 12.98 -6.10 -9.11
N GLY A 84 11.79 -6.65 -8.92
CA GLY A 84 11.17 -6.82 -7.60
C GLY A 84 12.02 -7.68 -6.66
N GLU A 85 12.61 -8.77 -7.17
CA GLU A 85 13.47 -9.66 -6.41
C GLU A 85 14.75 -8.95 -5.91
N VAL A 86 15.40 -8.15 -6.74
CA VAL A 86 16.58 -7.35 -6.33
C VAL A 86 16.18 -6.34 -5.28
N ILE A 87 15.11 -5.57 -5.50
CA ILE A 87 14.61 -4.56 -4.55
C ILE A 87 14.33 -5.18 -3.19
N SER A 88 13.60 -6.29 -3.14
CA SER A 88 13.27 -6.96 -1.88
C SER A 88 14.48 -7.57 -1.19
N THR A 89 15.47 -8.05 -1.95
CA THR A 89 16.73 -8.57 -1.40
C THR A 89 17.52 -7.47 -0.73
N GLU A 90 17.67 -6.32 -1.38
CA GLU A 90 18.36 -5.16 -0.84
C GLU A 90 17.62 -4.58 0.36
N ALA A 91 16.29 -4.43 0.28
CA ALA A 91 15.46 -3.98 1.41
C ALA A 91 15.62 -4.89 2.63
N ARG A 92 15.62 -6.20 2.45
CA ARG A 92 15.82 -7.19 3.53
C ARG A 92 17.23 -7.09 4.12
N ALA A 93 18.25 -6.92 3.30
CA ALA A 93 19.62 -6.75 3.76
C ALA A 93 19.79 -5.47 4.59
N MET A 94 19.23 -4.35 4.11
CA MET A 94 19.29 -3.06 4.80
C MET A 94 18.50 -3.11 6.12
N TYR A 95 17.29 -3.67 6.11
CA TYR A 95 16.49 -3.89 7.32
C TYR A 95 17.25 -4.72 8.36
N ASN A 96 17.83 -5.86 7.95
CA ASN A 96 18.56 -6.73 8.85
C ASN A 96 19.79 -6.03 9.45
N SER A 97 20.46 -5.16 8.68
CA SER A 97 21.59 -4.35 9.17
C SER A 97 21.12 -3.31 10.18
N ALA A 98 20.06 -2.54 9.88
CA ALA A 98 19.51 -1.53 10.77
C ALA A 98 18.95 -2.13 12.06
N ALA A 99 18.19 -3.22 11.96
CA ALA A 99 17.58 -3.91 13.11
C ALA A 99 18.60 -4.44 14.12
N LYS A 100 19.81 -4.83 13.69
CA LYS A 100 20.89 -5.22 14.60
C LYS A 100 21.33 -4.11 15.54
N HIS A 101 21.09 -2.87 15.15
CA HIS A 101 21.41 -1.67 15.93
C HIS A 101 20.17 -1.03 16.58
N GLY A 102 19.02 -1.71 16.54
CA GLY A 102 17.75 -1.18 17.04
C GLY A 102 17.19 -0.01 16.24
N ASP A 103 17.68 0.18 15.02
CA ASP A 103 17.28 1.28 14.14
C ASP A 103 16.05 0.85 13.31
N THR A 104 14.90 1.38 13.70
CA THR A 104 13.58 1.12 13.06
C THR A 104 13.00 2.40 12.47
N ASP A 105 13.82 3.34 12.09
CA ASP A 105 13.41 4.64 11.56
C ASP A 105 12.76 4.51 10.17
N ILE A 106 12.18 5.61 9.70
CA ILE A 106 11.54 5.73 8.39
C ILE A 106 12.46 5.22 7.26
N TYR A 107 11.89 4.55 6.28
CA TYR A 107 12.55 3.92 5.12
C TYR A 107 13.41 2.68 5.43
N LYS A 108 13.37 2.17 6.64
CA LYS A 108 14.17 1.01 7.07
C LYS A 108 13.31 -0.22 7.39
N GLY A 109 12.01 -0.17 7.10
CA GLY A 109 11.09 -1.30 7.22
C GLY A 109 11.02 -2.17 5.96
N LEU A 110 10.07 -3.09 5.94
CA LEU A 110 9.88 -4.09 4.89
C LEU A 110 8.52 -4.01 4.20
N THR A 111 7.74 -2.96 4.47
CA THR A 111 6.49 -2.68 3.76
C THR A 111 6.79 -1.63 2.69
N LEU A 112 7.01 -2.07 1.46
CA LEU A 112 7.39 -1.18 0.36
C LEU A 112 6.13 -0.62 -0.29
N TRP A 113 5.99 0.70 -0.35
CA TRP A 113 4.85 1.38 -0.95
C TRP A 113 4.98 1.43 -2.48
N ALA A 114 4.95 0.25 -3.08
CA ALA A 114 5.04 -0.02 -4.51
C ALA A 114 4.37 -1.38 -4.83
N PRO A 115 3.86 -1.58 -6.06
CA PRO A 115 3.94 -0.73 -7.26
C PRO A 115 2.83 0.33 -7.35
N ASN A 116 3.06 1.36 -8.17
CA ASN A 116 2.00 2.27 -8.63
C ASN A 116 1.34 1.69 -9.88
N ILE A 117 0.14 1.19 -9.74
CA ILE A 117 -0.65 0.55 -10.82
C ILE A 117 -1.83 1.42 -11.29
N ASN A 118 -1.79 2.71 -11.04
CA ASN A 118 -2.76 3.64 -11.59
C ASN A 118 -2.62 3.74 -13.12
N ILE A 119 -3.75 4.00 -13.77
CA ILE A 119 -3.78 4.19 -15.22
C ILE A 119 -3.41 5.63 -15.56
N PHE A 120 -2.37 5.84 -16.36
CA PHE A 120 -1.91 7.15 -16.80
C PHE A 120 -2.80 7.69 -17.91
N ARG A 121 -3.91 8.35 -17.54
CA ARG A 121 -4.91 8.88 -18.49
C ARG A 121 -4.79 10.38 -18.76
N ASP A 122 -4.22 11.16 -17.83
CA ASP A 122 -4.15 12.62 -17.91
C ASP A 122 -2.69 13.07 -17.92
N PRO A 123 -2.20 13.71 -18.99
CA PRO A 123 -0.81 14.16 -19.09
C PRO A 123 -0.45 15.27 -18.09
N ARG A 124 -1.46 15.90 -17.46
CA ARG A 124 -1.23 16.91 -16.42
C ARG A 124 -0.96 16.28 -15.04
N TRP A 125 -1.10 14.98 -14.90
CA TRP A 125 -0.77 14.28 -13.68
C TRP A 125 0.74 14.15 -13.50
N GLY A 126 1.28 14.72 -12.40
CA GLY A 126 2.72 14.79 -12.13
C GLY A 126 3.40 13.46 -11.81
N ARG A 127 2.63 12.37 -11.59
CA ARG A 127 3.14 11.05 -11.20
C ARG A 127 2.99 9.97 -12.29
N GLY A 128 2.70 10.37 -13.53
CA GLY A 128 2.53 9.43 -14.64
C GLY A 128 3.74 8.54 -14.89
N HIS A 129 4.95 9.05 -14.70
CA HIS A 129 6.22 8.29 -14.84
C HIS A 129 6.39 7.16 -13.82
N GLU A 130 5.68 7.19 -12.71
CA GLU A 130 5.68 6.14 -11.70
C GLU A 130 4.83 4.91 -12.10
N THR A 131 4.06 5.00 -13.19
CA THR A 131 3.11 3.97 -13.62
C THR A 131 3.65 3.09 -14.74
N TYR A 132 2.93 2.02 -15.04
CA TYR A 132 3.23 1.14 -16.16
C TYR A 132 2.55 1.57 -17.49
N GLY A 133 1.80 2.67 -17.50
CA GLY A 133 1.17 3.25 -18.67
C GLY A 133 -0.34 3.38 -18.57
N GLU A 134 -0.99 3.45 -19.74
CA GLU A 134 -2.41 3.76 -19.89
C GLU A 134 -3.32 2.53 -20.05
N ASP A 135 -2.74 1.35 -20.27
CA ASP A 135 -3.48 0.11 -20.55
C ASP A 135 -3.55 -0.77 -19.28
N PRO A 136 -4.76 -1.16 -18.83
CA PRO A 136 -4.92 -1.97 -17.62
C PRO A 136 -4.35 -3.39 -17.75
N TYR A 137 -4.28 -3.98 -18.94
CA TYR A 137 -3.79 -5.35 -19.11
C TYR A 137 -2.27 -5.46 -18.90
N PRO A 138 -1.40 -4.73 -19.63
CA PRO A 138 0.03 -4.73 -19.32
C PRO A 138 0.31 -4.28 -17.88
N THR A 139 -0.40 -3.27 -17.38
CA THR A 139 -0.27 -2.82 -15.98
C THR A 139 -0.52 -3.96 -15.01
N SER A 140 -1.57 -4.76 -15.22
CA SER A 140 -1.86 -5.94 -14.40
C SER A 140 -0.74 -6.98 -14.48
N ARG A 141 -0.29 -7.33 -15.69
CA ARG A 141 0.70 -8.40 -15.87
C ARG A 141 2.08 -8.04 -15.31
N LEU A 142 2.51 -6.80 -15.50
CA LEU A 142 3.77 -6.29 -14.95
C LEU A 142 3.69 -6.12 -13.43
N GLY A 143 2.56 -5.59 -12.95
CA GLY A 143 2.33 -5.40 -11.52
C GLY A 143 2.31 -6.71 -10.73
N VAL A 144 1.62 -7.75 -11.23
CA VAL A 144 1.64 -9.09 -10.62
C VAL A 144 3.07 -9.60 -10.47
N LYS A 145 3.87 -9.55 -11.53
CA LYS A 145 5.26 -10.02 -11.48
C LYS A 145 6.16 -9.19 -10.57
N PHE A 146 5.95 -7.90 -10.50
CA PHE A 146 6.66 -7.05 -9.55
C PHE A 146 6.33 -7.42 -8.09
N VAL A 147 5.03 -7.62 -7.77
CA VAL A 147 4.59 -8.05 -6.43
C VAL A 147 5.18 -9.41 -6.06
N GLU A 148 5.09 -10.39 -6.96
CA GLU A 148 5.70 -11.71 -6.76
C GLU A 148 7.20 -11.61 -6.45
N GLY A 149 7.94 -10.77 -7.18
CA GLY A 149 9.37 -10.53 -6.92
C GLY A 149 9.66 -9.84 -5.58
N ILE A 150 8.79 -8.90 -5.17
CA ILE A 150 8.91 -8.23 -3.87
C ILE A 150 8.62 -9.19 -2.72
N GLN A 151 7.52 -9.95 -2.80
CA GLN A 151 7.05 -10.79 -1.71
C GLN A 151 7.81 -12.13 -1.63
N GLY A 152 8.29 -12.62 -2.78
CA GLY A 152 8.99 -13.90 -2.88
C GLY A 152 8.06 -15.07 -2.68
N ASP A 153 8.58 -16.28 -2.88
CA ASP A 153 7.87 -17.57 -2.82
C ASP A 153 8.24 -18.41 -1.59
N GLY A 154 9.01 -17.86 -0.67
CA GLY A 154 9.46 -18.55 0.54
C GLY A 154 8.36 -18.68 1.59
N PRO A 155 8.60 -19.50 2.64
CA PRO A 155 7.64 -19.70 3.73
C PRO A 155 7.43 -18.45 4.60
N VAL A 156 8.26 -17.44 4.43
CA VAL A 156 8.17 -16.13 5.07
C VAL A 156 8.29 -15.07 3.99
N MET A 157 7.36 -14.14 3.97
CA MET A 157 7.37 -13.01 3.05
C MET A 157 8.69 -12.25 3.12
N LYS A 158 9.30 -11.99 1.96
CA LYS A 158 10.61 -11.33 1.87
C LYS A 158 10.52 -9.84 2.18
N ALA A 159 9.57 -9.16 1.56
CA ALA A 159 9.10 -7.82 1.88
C ALA A 159 7.63 -7.72 1.45
N ALA A 160 6.86 -6.83 2.05
CA ALA A 160 5.48 -6.60 1.67
C ALA A 160 5.40 -5.60 0.51
N ALA A 161 4.63 -5.91 -0.52
CA ALA A 161 4.28 -4.96 -1.57
C ALA A 161 2.98 -4.23 -1.24
N CYS A 162 2.77 -3.04 -1.84
CA CYS A 162 1.58 -2.23 -1.64
C CYS A 162 1.06 -1.72 -2.97
N ALA A 163 -0.10 -2.24 -3.40
CA ALA A 163 -0.77 -1.77 -4.61
C ALA A 163 -1.34 -0.36 -4.40
N LYS A 164 -0.90 0.60 -5.21
CA LYS A 164 -1.31 2.00 -5.03
C LYS A 164 -1.62 2.68 -6.35
N HIS A 165 -2.40 3.73 -6.31
CA HIS A 165 -3.26 4.30 -5.25
C HIS A 165 -4.73 3.98 -5.57
N TYR A 166 -5.39 3.31 -4.69
CA TYR A 166 -6.73 2.76 -4.88
C TYR A 166 -7.80 3.82 -4.59
N ALA A 167 -8.59 4.29 -5.56
CA ALA A 167 -8.54 4.03 -6.99
C ALA A 167 -8.71 5.36 -7.76
N VAL A 168 -8.52 5.27 -9.09
CA VAL A 168 -8.73 6.41 -10.02
C VAL A 168 -7.84 7.65 -9.71
N HIS A 169 -6.62 7.43 -9.26
CA HIS A 169 -5.67 8.48 -8.92
C HIS A 169 -4.81 8.87 -10.15
N SER A 170 -5.29 9.78 -10.98
CA SER A 170 -4.58 10.30 -12.15
C SER A 170 -5.18 11.62 -12.65
N GLY A 171 -5.64 12.46 -11.74
CA GLY A 171 -6.13 13.81 -12.05
C GLY A 171 -5.00 14.83 -12.22
N PRO A 172 -5.33 16.08 -12.59
CA PRO A 172 -4.34 17.15 -12.67
C PRO A 172 -3.57 17.32 -11.36
N GLU A 173 -2.24 17.47 -11.46
CA GLU A 173 -1.36 17.52 -10.28
C GLU A 173 -1.71 18.63 -9.30
N SER A 174 -2.12 19.79 -9.80
CA SER A 174 -2.54 20.93 -8.97
C SER A 174 -3.77 20.65 -8.10
N LEU A 175 -4.54 19.61 -8.43
CA LEU A 175 -5.76 19.22 -7.71
C LEU A 175 -5.57 17.92 -6.92
N ARG A 176 -4.36 17.45 -6.71
CA ARG A 176 -4.06 16.14 -6.09
C ARG A 176 -4.91 15.87 -4.84
N HIS A 177 -5.06 16.87 -3.96
CA HIS A 177 -5.75 16.77 -2.68
C HIS A 177 -7.25 17.09 -2.74
N GLU A 178 -7.72 17.72 -3.81
CA GLU A 178 -9.11 18.19 -3.94
C GLU A 178 -9.91 17.40 -4.96
N PHE A 179 -9.22 16.73 -5.89
CA PHE A 179 -9.82 16.11 -7.06
C PHE A 179 -10.91 15.10 -6.69
N ASP A 180 -12.02 15.16 -7.40
CA ASP A 180 -13.07 14.16 -7.35
C ASP A 180 -13.16 13.46 -8.70
N ALA A 181 -12.63 12.26 -8.79
CA ALA A 181 -12.61 11.47 -10.02
C ALA A 181 -14.03 10.95 -10.29
N GLN A 182 -14.64 11.42 -11.36
CA GLN A 182 -15.93 10.93 -11.83
C GLN A 182 -15.69 9.79 -12.83
N ALA A 183 -16.03 8.58 -12.45
CA ALA A 183 -15.90 7.39 -13.30
C ALA A 183 -17.21 6.59 -13.31
N SER A 184 -17.66 6.19 -14.52
CA SER A 184 -18.80 5.30 -14.62
C SER A 184 -18.44 3.92 -14.04
N MET A 185 -19.43 3.12 -13.65
CA MET A 185 -19.20 1.73 -13.22
C MET A 185 -18.51 0.91 -14.31
N LYS A 186 -18.81 1.19 -15.58
CA LYS A 186 -18.13 0.56 -16.70
C LYS A 186 -16.63 0.91 -16.70
N ASP A 187 -16.28 2.19 -16.62
CA ASP A 187 -14.88 2.63 -16.60
C ASP A 187 -14.14 2.10 -15.37
N MET A 188 -14.81 2.07 -14.22
CA MET A 188 -14.25 1.45 -13.01
C MET A 188 -13.81 0.01 -13.28
N TRP A 189 -14.72 -0.83 -13.79
CA TRP A 189 -14.46 -2.26 -13.98
C TRP A 189 -13.64 -2.61 -15.23
N GLU A 190 -13.63 -1.77 -16.24
CA GLU A 190 -12.89 -2.04 -17.48
C GLU A 190 -11.50 -1.38 -17.50
N THR A 191 -11.27 -0.32 -16.69
CA THR A 191 -10.05 0.48 -16.77
C THR A 191 -9.33 0.59 -15.42
N TYR A 192 -10.00 1.00 -14.34
CA TYR A 192 -9.31 1.42 -13.12
C TYR A 192 -9.12 0.30 -12.09
N LEU A 193 -10.01 -0.67 -12.03
CA LEU A 193 -9.96 -1.76 -11.06
C LEU A 193 -9.20 -3.01 -11.53
N PRO A 194 -9.06 -3.35 -12.84
CA PRO A 194 -8.49 -4.63 -13.25
C PRO A 194 -7.07 -4.90 -12.73
N ALA A 195 -6.20 -3.87 -12.66
CA ALA A 195 -4.86 -4.05 -12.15
C ALA A 195 -4.86 -4.34 -10.63
N PHE A 196 -5.72 -3.68 -9.86
CA PHE A 196 -5.88 -3.98 -8.43
C PHE A 196 -6.46 -5.38 -8.21
N GLU A 197 -7.48 -5.77 -8.98
CA GLU A 197 -8.02 -7.13 -8.93
C GLU A 197 -6.94 -8.18 -9.16
N ALA A 198 -6.14 -8.00 -10.21
CA ALA A 198 -5.06 -8.93 -10.54
C ALA A 198 -4.00 -9.03 -9.41
N LEU A 199 -3.58 -7.90 -8.85
CA LEU A 199 -2.58 -7.92 -7.78
C LEU A 199 -3.11 -8.57 -6.50
N VAL A 200 -4.40 -8.39 -6.20
CA VAL A 200 -5.04 -9.02 -5.03
C VAL A 200 -5.24 -10.51 -5.26
N THR A 201 -5.84 -10.91 -6.41
CA THR A 201 -6.31 -12.27 -6.60
C THR A 201 -5.28 -13.23 -7.20
N GLU A 202 -4.26 -12.71 -7.88
CA GLU A 202 -3.23 -13.54 -8.53
C GLU A 202 -1.87 -13.47 -7.82
N ALA A 203 -1.51 -12.31 -7.24
CA ALA A 203 -0.21 -12.10 -6.58
C ALA A 203 -0.31 -12.02 -5.06
N ASP A 204 -1.52 -12.11 -4.48
CA ASP A 204 -1.76 -12.04 -3.04
C ASP A 204 -1.02 -10.84 -2.40
N VAL A 205 -1.20 -9.65 -2.98
CA VAL A 205 -0.52 -8.45 -2.51
C VAL A 205 -0.87 -8.15 -1.06
N GLU A 206 0.13 -7.95 -0.21
CA GLU A 206 -0.04 -7.76 1.23
C GLU A 206 -0.76 -6.46 1.58
N ALA A 207 -0.54 -5.40 0.82
CA ALA A 207 -1.09 -4.09 1.14
C ALA A 207 -1.78 -3.42 -0.05
N VAL A 208 -2.79 -2.60 0.27
CA VAL A 208 -3.43 -1.68 -0.66
C VAL A 208 -3.45 -0.29 -0.05
N MET A 209 -3.05 0.73 -0.81
CA MET A 209 -3.05 2.12 -0.36
C MET A 209 -4.15 2.92 -1.03
N GLY A 210 -5.01 3.55 -0.22
CA GLY A 210 -6.03 4.48 -0.68
C GLY A 210 -5.43 5.77 -1.24
N ALA A 211 -6.02 6.26 -2.32
CA ALA A 211 -5.58 7.47 -2.99
C ALA A 211 -5.95 8.75 -2.22
N TYR A 212 -5.27 9.87 -2.56
CA TYR A 212 -5.59 11.19 -2.02
C TYR A 212 -6.99 11.68 -2.40
N ASN A 213 -7.38 11.43 -3.66
CA ASN A 213 -8.59 11.99 -4.25
C ASN A 213 -9.87 11.33 -3.72
N ARG A 214 -10.98 11.98 -4.03
CA ARG A 214 -12.30 11.32 -4.00
C ARG A 214 -12.53 10.57 -5.30
N THR A 215 -13.37 9.57 -5.22
CA THR A 215 -13.92 8.87 -6.40
C THR A 215 -15.44 8.88 -6.28
N ASN A 216 -16.13 9.46 -7.26
CA ASN A 216 -17.59 9.60 -7.27
C ASN A 216 -18.15 10.22 -5.98
N GLY A 217 -17.46 11.21 -5.44
CA GLY A 217 -17.86 11.98 -4.25
C GLY A 217 -17.30 11.46 -2.92
N GLU A 218 -16.83 10.21 -2.83
CA GLU A 218 -16.32 9.62 -1.61
C GLU A 218 -14.79 9.62 -1.55
N PRO A 219 -14.15 10.00 -0.41
CA PRO A 219 -12.71 9.87 -0.22
C PRO A 219 -12.24 8.43 -0.37
N CYS A 220 -11.20 8.19 -1.16
CA CYS A 220 -10.73 6.82 -1.40
C CYS A 220 -10.32 6.08 -0.11
N CYS A 221 -9.78 6.78 0.89
CA CYS A 221 -9.44 6.19 2.19
C CYS A 221 -10.65 5.95 3.12
N ALA A 222 -11.88 6.19 2.66
CA ALA A 222 -13.12 5.88 3.37
C ALA A 222 -14.25 5.49 2.41
N HIS A 223 -13.92 5.05 1.21
CA HIS A 223 -14.87 4.73 0.17
C HIS A 223 -15.49 3.35 0.40
N LYS A 224 -16.71 3.35 0.94
CA LYS A 224 -17.38 2.12 1.39
C LYS A 224 -17.48 1.07 0.30
N TYR A 225 -18.02 1.42 -0.87
CA TYR A 225 -18.16 0.47 -1.99
C TYR A 225 -16.81 -0.13 -2.41
N LEU A 226 -15.76 0.68 -2.56
CA LEU A 226 -14.45 0.19 -2.99
C LEU A 226 -13.80 -0.71 -1.92
N MET A 227 -13.90 -0.35 -0.64
CA MET A 227 -13.22 -1.07 0.44
C MET A 227 -14.01 -2.30 0.89
N GLU A 228 -15.32 -2.16 1.17
CA GLU A 228 -16.12 -3.25 1.71
C GLU A 228 -16.60 -4.19 0.61
N ASP A 229 -17.30 -3.65 -0.42
CA ASP A 229 -17.96 -4.50 -1.42
C ASP A 229 -16.97 -5.09 -2.43
N VAL A 230 -16.02 -4.27 -2.92
CA VAL A 230 -15.07 -4.70 -3.95
C VAL A 230 -13.86 -5.38 -3.31
N LEU A 231 -13.05 -4.65 -2.56
CA LEU A 231 -11.76 -5.15 -2.05
C LEU A 231 -11.94 -6.32 -1.08
N ARG A 232 -12.70 -6.14 0.00
CA ARG A 232 -12.94 -7.18 1.01
C ARG A 232 -14.00 -8.20 0.57
N GLY A 233 -15.09 -7.71 -0.02
CA GLY A 233 -16.26 -8.53 -0.38
C GLY A 233 -16.01 -9.40 -1.61
N LYS A 234 -15.67 -8.80 -2.74
CA LYS A 234 -15.53 -9.49 -4.01
C LYS A 234 -14.18 -10.17 -4.19
N TRP A 235 -13.09 -9.45 -3.93
CA TRP A 235 -11.72 -9.96 -4.13
C TRP A 235 -11.16 -10.71 -2.93
N LYS A 236 -11.84 -10.67 -1.77
CA LYS A 236 -11.43 -11.38 -0.55
C LYS A 236 -10.05 -10.95 -0.04
N PHE A 237 -9.70 -9.69 -0.21
CA PHE A 237 -8.46 -9.15 0.28
C PHE A 237 -8.38 -9.23 1.82
N GLU A 238 -7.36 -9.90 2.35
CA GLU A 238 -7.14 -10.09 3.78
C GLU A 238 -6.00 -9.22 4.34
N GLY A 239 -5.17 -8.64 3.45
CA GLY A 239 -4.04 -7.80 3.83
C GLY A 239 -4.43 -6.46 4.46
N HIS A 240 -3.45 -5.60 4.76
CA HIS A 240 -3.75 -4.30 5.35
C HIS A 240 -4.07 -3.22 4.32
N TYR A 241 -4.96 -2.32 4.70
CA TYR A 241 -5.27 -1.12 3.92
C TYR A 241 -4.67 0.10 4.63
N THR A 242 -3.92 0.90 3.89
CA THR A 242 -3.31 2.12 4.43
C THR A 242 -3.74 3.36 3.65
N SER A 243 -3.70 4.53 4.30
CA SER A 243 -3.87 5.80 3.59
C SER A 243 -2.57 6.22 2.90
N ASP A 244 -2.67 7.04 1.87
CA ASP A 244 -1.55 7.85 1.41
C ASP A 244 -1.18 8.91 2.46
N CYS A 245 -0.01 9.54 2.32
CA CYS A 245 0.53 10.51 3.27
C CYS A 245 -0.45 11.65 3.53
N TRP A 246 -0.98 11.74 4.76
CA TRP A 246 -1.97 12.73 5.17
C TRP A 246 -3.31 12.73 4.40
N ALA A 247 -3.61 11.73 3.57
CA ALA A 247 -4.86 11.66 2.81
C ALA A 247 -6.13 11.73 3.70
N ILE A 248 -6.06 11.22 4.93
CA ILE A 248 -7.17 11.33 5.89
C ILE A 248 -7.39 12.80 6.34
N ARG A 249 -6.33 13.62 6.38
CA ARG A 249 -6.44 15.05 6.66
C ARG A 249 -7.22 15.78 5.58
N ASP A 250 -7.11 15.36 4.34
CA ASP A 250 -7.82 15.95 3.22
C ASP A 250 -9.35 15.92 3.40
N PHE A 251 -9.89 14.97 4.17
CA PHE A 251 -11.33 14.85 4.41
C PHE A 251 -11.94 16.14 5.01
N HIS A 252 -11.22 16.82 5.89
CA HIS A 252 -11.68 18.07 6.52
C HIS A 252 -11.02 19.33 5.97
N GLU A 253 -9.82 19.24 5.36
CA GLU A 253 -9.13 20.42 4.83
C GLU A 253 -9.44 20.69 3.36
N HIS A 254 -9.67 19.64 2.55
CA HIS A 254 -9.82 19.77 1.10
C HIS A 254 -11.13 19.17 0.56
N HIS A 255 -11.51 18.00 1.00
CA HIS A 255 -12.74 17.35 0.53
C HIS A 255 -14.00 17.91 1.18
N MET A 256 -13.89 18.50 2.35
CA MET A 256 -15.00 19.06 3.12
C MET A 256 -16.12 18.05 3.45
N VAL A 257 -15.77 16.77 3.56
CA VAL A 257 -16.72 15.69 3.91
C VAL A 257 -16.82 15.47 5.42
N THR A 258 -15.89 16.01 6.18
CA THR A 258 -15.89 16.08 7.65
C THR A 258 -15.52 17.49 8.09
N SER A 259 -15.74 17.81 9.36
CA SER A 259 -15.46 19.13 9.88
C SER A 259 -14.24 19.20 10.82
N THR A 260 -13.73 18.05 11.25
CA THR A 260 -12.63 17.96 12.23
C THR A 260 -11.72 16.77 11.97
N PRO A 261 -10.43 16.83 12.41
CA PRO A 261 -9.52 15.68 12.33
C PRO A 261 -10.06 14.41 12.99
N ARG A 262 -10.79 14.54 14.10
CA ARG A 262 -11.39 13.38 14.79
C ARG A 262 -12.45 12.67 13.95
N GLN A 263 -13.30 13.46 13.28
CA GLN A 263 -14.31 12.91 12.37
C GLN A 263 -13.65 12.22 11.17
N SER A 264 -12.59 12.79 10.62
CA SER A 264 -11.83 12.21 9.52
C SER A 264 -11.21 10.87 9.92
N ALA A 265 -10.53 10.81 11.06
CA ALA A 265 -9.94 9.58 11.57
C ALA A 265 -11.01 8.51 11.86
N ALA A 266 -12.13 8.89 12.48
CA ALA A 266 -13.22 7.96 12.74
C ALA A 266 -13.86 7.44 11.45
N MET A 267 -14.04 8.30 10.43
CA MET A 267 -14.59 7.92 9.13
C MET A 267 -13.69 6.91 8.42
N ALA A 268 -12.37 7.17 8.38
CA ALA A 268 -11.40 6.28 7.77
C ALA A 268 -11.35 4.92 8.48
N LEU A 269 -11.21 4.93 9.82
CA LEU A 269 -11.14 3.72 10.63
C LEU A 269 -12.40 2.86 10.51
N ASN A 270 -13.59 3.46 10.55
CA ASN A 270 -14.86 2.76 10.40
C ASN A 270 -15.04 2.14 8.99
N ALA A 271 -14.37 2.68 7.98
CA ALA A 271 -14.33 2.11 6.64
C ALA A 271 -13.24 1.05 6.44
N GLY A 272 -12.36 0.84 7.44
CA GLY A 272 -11.32 -0.20 7.40
C GLY A 272 -9.95 0.28 6.92
N CYS A 273 -9.72 1.59 6.96
CA CYS A 273 -8.40 2.19 6.66
C CYS A 273 -7.53 2.28 7.91
#